data_605c423cd0d3e4f9feed64b0cb3eb882
#
_entry.id   605c423cd0d3e4f9feed64b0cb3eb882
#
_cell.length_a   1.000
_cell.length_b   1.000
_cell.length_c   1.000
_cell.angle_alpha   90.00
_cell.angle_beta   90.00
_cell.angle_gamma   90.00
#
_symmetry.space_group_name_H-M   'P 1'
#
loop_
_entity.id
_entity.type
_entity.pdbx_description
1 polymer ?
#
loop_
_entity_poly.entity_id
_entity_poly.type
_entity_poly.pdbx_seq_one_letter_code
_entity_poly.pdbx_strand_id
1 'polypeptide(L)'
;MKKLLFFVFSVLLIFPFISSCIIAVVDFPDEAGFPEVQEFEKNVPLDAGGTLSLENIDGDIEIQGWDRNELQVFAEKIMPNLYDRKIRMFHWNYSVPKIEFDKFEDFVKIKTRAASGESKAKTVHYEVRVPHSINLKDITAVKGDIFISDLYGEAYIELKDGDIKVDNFSGSLTASVDNGSIKASLYDLRNEDELTISTKQGDIIVYLQPEVNCRIEASSPDGDIFCEFDIENPMPTDKISTVIGEDGASISLTTLNGNIEIKKME
;
A
#
# COMPACT_ATOMS: atom_id res chain seq x y z
N MET A 1 45.86 -9.52 -16.46
CA MET A 1 45.10 -8.99 -17.58
C MET A 1 44.40 -10.15 -18.31
N LYS A 2 43.14 -10.40 -18.03
CA LYS A 2 42.26 -11.25 -18.86
C LYS A 2 40.93 -10.54 -18.98
N LYS A 3 40.61 -10.12 -20.20
CA LYS A 3 39.36 -9.47 -20.59
C LYS A 3 38.26 -10.52 -20.58
N LEU A 4 37.19 -10.27 -19.81
CA LEU A 4 35.97 -11.08 -19.85
C LEU A 4 35.01 -10.46 -20.85
N LEU A 5 34.67 -11.24 -21.87
CA LEU A 5 33.81 -10.89 -22.99
C LEU A 5 32.36 -11.16 -22.59
N PHE A 6 31.51 -10.14 -22.62
CA PHE A 6 30.07 -10.29 -22.43
C PHE A 6 29.44 -10.86 -23.71
N PHE A 7 28.83 -12.04 -23.60
CA PHE A 7 27.92 -12.57 -24.62
C PHE A 7 26.49 -12.40 -24.14
N VAL A 8 25.77 -11.50 -24.77
CA VAL A 8 24.29 -11.40 -24.66
C VAL A 8 23.73 -12.41 -25.68
N PHE A 9 23.13 -13.49 -25.18
CA PHE A 9 22.32 -14.39 -26.01
C PHE A 9 20.84 -14.04 -25.80
N SER A 10 20.28 -13.35 -26.79
CA SER A 10 18.83 -13.23 -26.97
C SER A 10 18.32 -14.54 -27.57
N VAL A 11 17.62 -15.34 -26.81
CA VAL A 11 16.85 -16.47 -27.35
C VAL A 11 15.37 -16.21 -27.14
N LEU A 12 14.74 -15.80 -28.22
CA LEU A 12 13.29 -15.72 -28.35
C LEU A 12 12.76 -17.17 -28.52
N LEU A 13 12.18 -17.75 -27.47
CA LEU A 13 11.48 -19.02 -27.57
C LEU A 13 10.03 -18.88 -27.08
N ILE A 14 9.14 -18.95 -28.04
CA ILE A 14 7.69 -19.08 -27.86
C ILE A 14 7.43 -20.48 -27.30
N PHE A 15 6.98 -20.60 -26.06
CA PHE A 15 6.42 -21.85 -25.49
C PHE A 15 5.16 -21.58 -24.68
N PRO A 16 4.18 -22.50 -24.76
CA PRO A 16 2.86 -22.30 -24.17
C PRO A 16 2.85 -22.59 -22.66
N PHE A 17 2.08 -21.82 -21.95
CA PHE A 17 1.53 -22.01 -20.61
C PHE A 17 1.99 -23.26 -19.84
N ILE A 18 3.04 -23.12 -19.05
CA ILE A 18 3.26 -23.93 -17.86
C ILE A 18 3.63 -22.97 -16.74
N SER A 19 2.75 -22.87 -15.73
CA SER A 19 2.98 -22.13 -14.51
C SER A 19 4.15 -22.76 -13.75
N SER A 20 5.36 -22.31 -13.97
CA SER A 20 6.51 -22.72 -13.18
C SER A 20 7.03 -21.53 -12.39
N CYS A 21 6.99 -21.65 -11.07
CA CYS A 21 7.66 -20.78 -10.13
C CYS A 21 9.17 -20.86 -10.40
N ILE A 22 9.76 -19.86 -11.05
CA ILE A 22 11.21 -19.78 -11.22
C ILE A 22 11.74 -19.08 -9.97
N ILE A 23 12.38 -19.83 -9.09
CA ILE A 23 13.20 -19.26 -8.02
C ILE A 23 14.56 -18.97 -8.66
N ALA A 24 14.83 -17.70 -8.99
CA ALA A 24 16.16 -17.27 -9.37
C ALA A 24 16.96 -17.03 -8.09
N VAL A 25 17.92 -17.90 -7.81
CA VAL A 25 18.94 -17.65 -6.78
C VAL A 25 20.07 -16.92 -7.48
N VAL A 26 20.26 -15.65 -7.18
CA VAL A 26 21.40 -14.88 -7.66
C VAL A 26 22.53 -15.03 -6.64
N ASP A 27 23.57 -15.78 -6.99
CA ASP A 27 24.80 -15.87 -6.20
C ASP A 27 25.64 -14.58 -6.40
N PHE A 28 25.78 -13.78 -5.34
CA PHE A 28 26.70 -12.65 -5.31
C PHE A 28 28.03 -13.05 -4.72
N PRO A 29 29.17 -12.50 -5.24
CA PRO A 29 30.49 -12.85 -4.73
C PRO A 29 30.75 -12.33 -3.32
N ASP A 30 31.53 -13.08 -2.57
CA ASP A 30 31.80 -13.19 -1.14
C ASP A 30 32.32 -11.94 -0.36
N GLU A 31 32.23 -10.70 -0.86
CA GLU A 31 32.96 -9.58 -0.21
C GLU A 31 32.15 -8.39 0.30
N ALA A 32 30.85 -8.35 0.15
CA ALA A 32 30.04 -7.30 0.76
C ALA A 32 28.77 -7.93 1.34
N GLY A 33 28.61 -7.84 2.63
CA GLY A 33 27.47 -8.39 3.34
C GLY A 33 26.13 -7.71 2.96
N PHE A 34 25.68 -7.92 1.74
CA PHE A 34 24.36 -7.47 1.27
C PHE A 34 23.28 -8.43 1.79
N PRO A 35 22.08 -7.91 2.11
CA PRO A 35 20.96 -8.78 2.43
C PRO A 35 20.65 -9.69 1.22
N GLU A 36 20.32 -10.95 1.49
CA GLU A 36 19.82 -11.84 0.46
C GLU A 36 18.37 -11.46 0.15
N VAL A 37 18.05 -11.27 -1.12
CA VAL A 37 16.70 -10.92 -1.59
C VAL A 37 16.13 -12.10 -2.36
N GLN A 38 14.93 -12.53 -1.99
CA GLN A 38 14.16 -13.51 -2.75
C GLN A 38 12.97 -12.84 -3.42
N GLU A 39 12.87 -12.97 -4.71
CA GLU A 39 11.79 -12.42 -5.52
C GLU A 39 10.64 -13.41 -5.65
N PHE A 40 9.42 -12.89 -5.67
CA PHE A 40 8.20 -13.60 -6.00
C PHE A 40 7.46 -12.79 -7.06
N GLU A 41 7.12 -13.41 -8.17
CA GLU A 41 6.33 -12.79 -9.23
C GLU A 41 5.15 -13.68 -9.60
N LYS A 42 3.99 -13.07 -9.78
CA LYS A 42 2.80 -13.76 -10.26
C LYS A 42 1.87 -12.81 -11.03
N ASN A 43 1.38 -13.29 -12.16
CA ASN A 43 0.40 -12.60 -12.98
C ASN A 43 -0.86 -13.47 -13.09
N VAL A 44 -2.02 -12.87 -12.90
CA VAL A 44 -3.31 -13.57 -13.04
C VAL A 44 -4.34 -12.65 -13.70
N PRO A 45 -5.23 -13.17 -14.54
CA PRO A 45 -6.35 -12.40 -15.03
C PRO A 45 -7.20 -11.88 -13.86
N LEU A 46 -7.56 -10.62 -13.89
CA LEU A 46 -8.49 -9.98 -12.97
C LEU A 46 -9.21 -8.88 -13.74
N ASP A 47 -10.52 -9.00 -13.86
CA ASP A 47 -11.32 -8.04 -14.61
C ASP A 47 -11.62 -6.79 -13.76
N ALA A 48 -12.02 -5.72 -14.43
CA ALA A 48 -12.52 -4.51 -13.80
C ALA A 48 -13.70 -4.84 -12.87
N GLY A 49 -13.73 -4.22 -11.68
CA GLY A 49 -14.70 -4.53 -10.61
C GLY A 49 -14.32 -5.72 -9.73
N GLY A 50 -13.21 -6.38 -10.02
CA GLY A 50 -12.65 -7.43 -9.15
C GLY A 50 -12.22 -6.90 -7.78
N THR A 51 -11.75 -7.80 -6.92
CA THR A 51 -11.37 -7.48 -5.55
C THR A 51 -9.98 -8.01 -5.21
N LEU A 52 -9.15 -7.16 -4.60
CA LEU A 52 -7.84 -7.54 -4.02
C LEU A 52 -7.89 -7.43 -2.49
N SER A 53 -7.38 -8.46 -1.79
CA SER A 53 -7.03 -8.43 -0.38
C SER A 53 -5.54 -8.71 -0.21
N LEU A 54 -4.81 -7.89 0.57
CA LEU A 54 -3.39 -8.08 0.82
C LEU A 54 -3.06 -7.84 2.29
N GLU A 55 -2.60 -8.89 2.97
CA GLU A 55 -2.19 -8.83 4.36
C GLU A 55 -0.65 -8.96 4.46
N ASN A 56 0.05 -7.91 4.91
CA ASN A 56 1.49 -7.94 5.16
C ASN A 56 1.83 -7.81 6.66
N ILE A 57 3.05 -8.18 7.03
CA ILE A 57 3.54 -8.07 8.40
C ILE A 57 4.51 -6.91 8.52
N ASP A 58 5.50 -6.83 7.64
CA ASP A 58 6.57 -5.85 7.67
C ASP A 58 7.05 -5.62 6.23
N GLY A 59 7.21 -4.35 5.83
CA GLY A 59 7.59 -3.91 4.50
C GLY A 59 6.45 -3.20 3.80
N ASP A 60 6.79 -2.45 2.77
CA ASP A 60 5.91 -1.55 2.08
C ASP A 60 4.95 -2.27 1.14
N ILE A 61 3.82 -1.64 0.88
CA ILE A 61 2.82 -2.11 -0.10
C ILE A 61 2.58 -0.97 -1.08
N GLU A 62 2.92 -1.20 -2.35
CA GLU A 62 2.58 -0.29 -3.44
C GLU A 62 1.53 -0.95 -4.33
N ILE A 63 0.38 -0.28 -4.55
CA ILE A 63 -0.70 -0.74 -5.43
C ILE A 63 -1.00 0.35 -6.45
N GLN A 64 -0.83 0.03 -7.72
CA GLN A 64 -1.04 0.97 -8.82
C GLN A 64 -2.07 0.46 -9.83
N GLY A 65 -2.98 1.34 -10.22
CA GLY A 65 -3.92 1.09 -11.32
C GLY A 65 -3.22 1.10 -12.70
N TRP A 66 -3.69 0.25 -13.62
CA TRP A 66 -3.25 0.23 -15.00
C TRP A 66 -4.36 -0.20 -15.99
N ASP A 67 -4.09 0.00 -17.29
CA ASP A 67 -5.03 -0.28 -18.38
C ASP A 67 -5.05 -1.76 -18.82
N ARG A 68 -4.92 -2.70 -17.89
CA ARG A 68 -4.96 -4.14 -18.21
C ARG A 68 -5.91 -4.89 -17.30
N ASN A 69 -6.60 -5.90 -17.85
CA ASN A 69 -7.47 -6.79 -17.09
C ASN A 69 -6.66 -7.95 -16.48
N GLU A 70 -5.65 -7.61 -15.73
CA GLU A 70 -4.82 -8.56 -15.00
C GLU A 70 -4.28 -7.94 -13.71
N LEU A 71 -4.00 -8.77 -12.74
CA LEU A 71 -3.23 -8.44 -11.56
C LEU A 71 -1.81 -8.97 -11.75
N GLN A 72 -0.83 -8.09 -11.60
CA GLN A 72 0.58 -8.45 -11.48
C GLN A 72 1.05 -8.16 -10.06
N VAL A 73 1.66 -9.13 -9.41
CA VAL A 73 2.32 -8.94 -8.12
C VAL A 73 3.79 -9.28 -8.25
N PHE A 74 4.61 -8.37 -7.79
CA PHE A 74 6.03 -8.56 -7.54
C PHE A 74 6.26 -8.37 -6.03
N ALA A 75 7.03 -9.25 -5.41
CA ALA A 75 7.36 -9.11 -3.99
C ALA A 75 8.81 -9.48 -3.72
N GLU A 76 9.47 -8.62 -2.95
CA GLU A 76 10.84 -8.80 -2.49
C GLU A 76 10.86 -9.19 -1.01
N LYS A 77 11.39 -10.37 -0.71
CA LYS A 77 11.61 -10.83 0.66
C LYS A 77 13.04 -10.51 1.06
N ILE A 78 13.20 -9.61 2.01
CA ILE A 78 14.52 -9.21 2.52
C ILE A 78 14.92 -10.11 3.65
N MET A 79 16.03 -10.81 3.48
CA MET A 79 16.60 -11.68 4.50
C MET A 79 17.75 -10.99 5.23
N PRO A 80 17.92 -11.23 6.55
CA PRO A 80 19.03 -10.67 7.30
C PRO A 80 20.35 -11.23 6.76
N ASN A 81 21.37 -10.37 6.76
CA ASN A 81 22.70 -10.75 6.36
C ASN A 81 23.25 -11.90 7.25
N LEU A 82 23.45 -13.07 6.64
CA LEU A 82 23.96 -14.28 7.32
C LEU A 82 25.47 -14.26 7.59
N TYR A 83 26.20 -13.23 7.16
CA TYR A 83 27.65 -13.12 7.32
C TYR A 83 28.11 -12.59 8.70
N ASP A 84 27.20 -12.25 9.61
CA ASP A 84 27.60 -11.96 10.99
C ASP A 84 28.20 -13.24 11.62
N ARG A 85 29.51 -13.20 11.92
CA ARG A 85 30.29 -14.34 12.47
C ARG A 85 29.65 -14.99 13.70
N LYS A 86 28.83 -14.28 14.45
CA LYS A 86 28.08 -14.79 15.61
C LYS A 86 26.93 -15.73 15.21
N ILE A 87 26.43 -15.60 13.99
CA ILE A 87 25.31 -16.39 13.48
C ILE A 87 25.78 -17.74 12.93
N ARG A 88 27.02 -17.86 12.44
CA ARG A 88 27.61 -19.11 11.89
C ARG A 88 27.80 -20.26 12.89
N MET A 89 27.84 -19.99 14.18
CA MET A 89 28.11 -21.01 15.19
C MET A 89 26.88 -21.79 15.66
N PHE A 90 25.69 -21.36 15.32
CA PHE A 90 24.46 -22.05 15.66
C PHE A 90 23.72 -22.41 14.36
N HIS A 91 23.35 -23.67 14.24
CA HIS A 91 22.50 -24.14 13.12
C HIS A 91 21.10 -23.56 13.30
N TRP A 92 20.92 -22.29 12.92
CA TRP A 92 19.61 -21.65 12.91
C TRP A 92 18.90 -22.04 11.62
N ASN A 93 17.79 -22.74 11.73
CA ASN A 93 16.87 -22.91 10.63
C ASN A 93 16.22 -21.55 10.34
N TYR A 94 16.76 -20.83 9.37
CA TYR A 94 16.12 -19.61 8.89
C TYR A 94 14.84 -19.99 8.15
N SER A 95 13.74 -19.57 8.69
CA SER A 95 12.47 -19.70 8.02
C SER A 95 12.16 -18.38 7.30
N VAL A 96 11.91 -18.43 6.02
CA VAL A 96 11.59 -17.29 5.15
C VAL A 96 10.09 -17.01 5.21
N PRO A 97 9.64 -15.75 5.17
CA PRO A 97 8.22 -15.45 5.04
C PRO A 97 7.61 -16.18 3.85
N LYS A 98 6.48 -16.82 4.06
CA LYS A 98 5.73 -17.49 2.99
C LYS A 98 4.67 -16.54 2.45
N ILE A 99 4.64 -16.35 1.14
CA ILE A 99 3.55 -15.66 0.47
C ILE A 99 2.51 -16.71 0.07
N GLU A 100 1.32 -16.58 0.65
CA GLU A 100 0.14 -17.33 0.24
C GLU A 100 -0.60 -16.49 -0.79
N PHE A 101 -1.00 -17.12 -1.88
CA PHE A 101 -1.68 -16.48 -2.98
C PHE A 101 -2.86 -17.36 -3.41
N ASP A 102 -4.05 -16.87 -3.18
CA ASP A 102 -5.30 -17.54 -3.52
C ASP A 102 -6.10 -16.69 -4.52
N LYS A 103 -6.65 -17.32 -5.56
CA LYS A 103 -7.51 -16.68 -6.53
C LYS A 103 -8.82 -17.46 -6.65
N PHE A 104 -9.94 -16.75 -6.52
CA PHE A 104 -11.30 -17.26 -6.63
C PHE A 104 -12.09 -16.31 -7.56
N GLU A 105 -12.35 -16.73 -8.78
CA GLU A 105 -13.04 -15.90 -9.77
C GLU A 105 -12.43 -14.48 -9.85
N ASP A 106 -13.17 -13.47 -9.43
CA ASP A 106 -12.76 -12.05 -9.43
C ASP A 106 -12.17 -11.57 -8.09
N PHE A 107 -11.82 -12.49 -7.20
CA PHE A 107 -11.20 -12.18 -5.91
C PHE A 107 -9.79 -12.77 -5.83
N VAL A 108 -8.82 -11.92 -5.51
CA VAL A 108 -7.43 -12.33 -5.25
C VAL A 108 -7.08 -12.01 -3.80
N LYS A 109 -6.55 -13.00 -3.09
CA LYS A 109 -6.02 -12.84 -1.74
C LYS A 109 -4.52 -13.14 -1.70
N ILE A 110 -3.76 -12.19 -1.16
CA ILE A 110 -2.33 -12.30 -0.92
C ILE A 110 -2.08 -12.17 0.57
N LYS A 111 -1.29 -13.06 1.16
CA LYS A 111 -1.00 -13.03 2.58
C LYS A 111 0.44 -13.39 2.88
N THR A 112 1.15 -12.53 3.58
CA THR A 112 2.44 -12.85 4.18
C THR A 112 2.25 -13.65 5.46
N ARG A 113 2.79 -14.86 5.51
CA ARG A 113 2.89 -15.66 6.73
C ARG A 113 4.26 -15.51 7.34
N ALA A 114 4.29 -15.17 8.63
CA ALA A 114 5.54 -15.19 9.37
C ALA A 114 6.19 -16.57 9.29
N ALA A 115 7.49 -16.57 9.14
CA ALA A 115 8.27 -17.78 9.25
C ALA A 115 8.14 -18.37 10.66
N SER A 116 8.07 -19.70 10.77
CA SER A 116 8.05 -20.39 12.06
C SER A 116 9.45 -20.37 12.68
N GLY A 117 9.58 -19.88 13.91
CA GLY A 117 10.84 -19.80 14.65
C GLY A 117 11.27 -18.36 14.97
N GLU A 118 12.45 -18.20 15.56
CA GLU A 118 13.04 -16.90 15.90
C GLU A 118 13.62 -16.17 14.66
N SER A 119 13.07 -16.38 13.49
CA SER A 119 13.54 -15.75 12.26
C SER A 119 13.41 -14.24 12.33
N LYS A 120 14.50 -13.54 12.06
CA LYS A 120 14.54 -12.07 11.98
C LYS A 120 14.12 -11.54 10.62
N ALA A 121 14.02 -12.41 9.60
CA ALA A 121 13.54 -12.03 8.28
C ALA A 121 12.01 -11.95 8.28
N LYS A 122 11.49 -10.76 8.25
CA LYS A 122 10.03 -10.53 8.25
C LYS A 122 9.59 -9.60 7.14
N THR A 123 10.51 -8.88 6.54
CA THR A 123 10.21 -7.80 5.61
C THR A 123 9.92 -8.35 4.23
N VAL A 124 8.76 -7.99 3.71
CA VAL A 124 8.32 -8.29 2.34
C VAL A 124 7.77 -7.01 1.74
N HIS A 125 8.43 -6.47 0.72
CA HIS A 125 7.92 -5.34 -0.05
C HIS A 125 7.09 -5.85 -1.20
N TYR A 126 5.93 -5.24 -1.44
CA TYR A 126 5.00 -5.59 -2.50
C TYR A 126 4.85 -4.45 -3.49
N GLU A 127 4.99 -4.76 -4.78
CA GLU A 127 4.53 -3.95 -5.90
C GLU A 127 3.40 -4.70 -6.61
N VAL A 128 2.22 -4.12 -6.64
CA VAL A 128 1.02 -4.74 -7.21
C VAL A 128 0.41 -3.81 -8.25
N ARG A 129 0.21 -4.32 -9.45
CA ARG A 129 -0.51 -3.60 -10.51
C ARG A 129 -1.85 -4.27 -10.73
N VAL A 130 -2.89 -3.47 -10.80
CA VAL A 130 -4.29 -3.94 -10.90
C VAL A 130 -5.07 -3.10 -11.91
N PRO A 131 -6.20 -3.58 -12.44
CA PRO A 131 -7.10 -2.72 -13.24
C PRO A 131 -7.46 -1.45 -12.46
N HIS A 132 -7.60 -0.32 -13.14
CA HIS A 132 -8.00 0.94 -12.48
C HIS A 132 -9.29 0.80 -11.66
N SER A 133 -10.30 0.07 -12.19
CA SER A 133 -11.53 -0.22 -11.46
C SER A 133 -11.40 -1.49 -10.66
N ILE A 134 -11.12 -1.36 -9.37
CA ILE A 134 -10.98 -2.50 -8.48
C ILE A 134 -11.38 -2.13 -7.06
N ASN A 135 -11.87 -3.11 -6.30
CA ASN A 135 -12.09 -2.95 -4.88
C ASN A 135 -10.89 -3.47 -4.09
N LEU A 136 -10.37 -2.66 -3.18
CA LEU A 136 -9.33 -3.03 -2.25
C LEU A 136 -9.98 -3.40 -0.91
N LYS A 137 -9.95 -4.69 -0.55
CA LYS A 137 -10.52 -5.18 0.68
C LYS A 137 -9.42 -5.72 1.58
N ASP A 138 -9.40 -5.27 2.85
CA ASP A 138 -8.41 -5.74 3.84
C ASP A 138 -6.96 -5.55 3.34
N ILE A 139 -6.59 -4.33 2.87
CA ILE A 139 -5.19 -3.99 2.64
C ILE A 139 -4.59 -3.64 4.00
N THR A 140 -3.83 -4.58 4.57
CA THR A 140 -3.37 -4.45 5.95
C THR A 140 -1.87 -4.68 6.08
N ALA A 141 -1.21 -3.87 6.92
CA ALA A 141 0.16 -4.10 7.32
C ALA A 141 0.37 -3.76 8.81
N VAL A 142 1.34 -4.46 9.43
CA VAL A 142 1.73 -4.11 10.80
C VAL A 142 2.78 -3.02 10.77
N LYS A 143 3.72 -3.05 9.78
CA LYS A 143 4.79 -2.09 9.68
C LYS A 143 5.23 -1.89 8.23
N GLY A 144 5.56 -0.65 7.87
CA GLY A 144 5.93 -0.22 6.51
C GLY A 144 4.92 0.79 5.99
N ASP A 145 5.14 1.32 4.81
CA ASP A 145 4.26 2.32 4.21
C ASP A 145 3.31 1.68 3.19
N ILE A 146 2.11 2.27 3.05
CA ILE A 146 1.14 1.84 2.04
C ILE A 146 0.94 2.97 1.05
N PHE A 147 1.23 2.71 -0.22
CA PHE A 147 1.01 3.62 -1.31
C PHE A 147 0.00 3.05 -2.31
N ILE A 148 -1.05 3.80 -2.60
CA ILE A 148 -2.10 3.43 -3.56
C ILE A 148 -2.25 4.56 -4.57
N SER A 149 -2.29 4.24 -5.87
CA SER A 149 -2.44 5.24 -6.90
C SER A 149 -3.30 4.78 -8.07
N ASP A 150 -3.94 5.77 -8.73
CA ASP A 150 -4.65 5.61 -10.00
C ASP A 150 -5.80 4.59 -9.95
N LEU A 151 -6.59 4.60 -8.89
CA LEU A 151 -7.67 3.63 -8.67
C LEU A 151 -9.03 4.30 -8.45
N TYR A 152 -10.07 3.57 -8.83
CA TYR A 152 -11.45 3.90 -8.50
C TYR A 152 -12.23 2.66 -8.06
N GLY A 153 -13.01 2.82 -6.98
CA GLY A 153 -13.77 1.76 -6.34
C GLY A 153 -13.89 1.98 -4.83
N GLU A 154 -13.98 0.89 -4.09
CA GLU A 154 -13.99 0.91 -2.63
C GLU A 154 -12.62 0.46 -2.09
N ALA A 155 -12.09 1.17 -1.09
CA ALA A 155 -10.82 0.80 -0.46
C ALA A 155 -10.91 0.78 1.07
N TYR A 156 -10.44 -0.33 1.68
CA TYR A 156 -10.27 -0.52 3.12
C TYR A 156 -8.80 -0.79 3.43
N ILE A 157 -8.19 0.15 4.18
CA ILE A 157 -6.76 0.15 4.45
C ILE A 157 -6.52 0.28 5.96
N GLU A 158 -5.76 -0.63 6.54
CA GLU A 158 -5.37 -0.58 7.94
C GLU A 158 -3.86 -0.75 8.09
N LEU A 159 -3.22 0.19 8.76
CA LEU A 159 -1.79 0.17 9.05
C LEU A 159 -1.56 0.41 10.53
N LYS A 160 -0.62 -0.32 11.13
CA LYS A 160 -0.28 -0.06 12.52
C LYS A 160 0.84 0.97 12.67
N ASP A 161 1.98 0.77 12.02
CA ASP A 161 3.16 1.64 12.12
C ASP A 161 3.69 1.96 10.72
N GLY A 162 3.60 3.21 10.27
CA GLY A 162 4.01 3.73 8.95
C GLY A 162 2.99 4.71 8.39
N ASP A 163 3.21 5.19 7.19
CA ASP A 163 2.37 6.19 6.54
C ASP A 163 1.48 5.57 5.45
N ILE A 164 0.28 6.15 5.27
CA ILE A 164 -0.61 5.79 4.16
C ILE A 164 -0.66 6.96 3.19
N LYS A 165 -0.36 6.68 1.92
CA LYS A 165 -0.54 7.64 0.83
C LYS A 165 -1.47 7.07 -0.22
N VAL A 166 -2.56 7.79 -0.48
CA VAL A 166 -3.52 7.49 -1.54
C VAL A 166 -3.50 8.64 -2.54
N ASP A 167 -3.21 8.37 -3.80
CA ASP A 167 -3.08 9.39 -4.82
C ASP A 167 -3.95 9.07 -6.05
N ASN A 168 -4.63 10.09 -6.59
CA ASN A 168 -5.53 9.94 -7.71
C ASN A 168 -6.56 8.80 -7.51
N PHE A 169 -7.31 8.88 -6.41
CA PHE A 169 -8.33 7.91 -6.03
C PHE A 169 -9.73 8.50 -6.17
N SER A 170 -10.66 7.68 -6.65
CA SER A 170 -12.08 8.01 -6.79
C SER A 170 -12.96 6.92 -6.19
N GLY A 171 -13.92 7.28 -5.35
CA GLY A 171 -14.85 6.37 -4.69
C GLY A 171 -14.74 6.38 -3.17
N SER A 172 -15.26 5.36 -2.51
CA SER A 172 -15.30 5.29 -1.05
C SER A 172 -13.98 4.78 -0.46
N LEU A 173 -13.47 5.48 0.56
CA LEU A 173 -12.20 5.19 1.20
C LEU A 173 -12.33 5.09 2.72
N THR A 174 -11.96 3.95 3.27
CA THR A 174 -11.70 3.81 4.70
C THR A 174 -10.21 3.56 4.91
N ALA A 175 -9.52 4.49 5.57
CA ALA A 175 -8.09 4.38 5.86
C ALA A 175 -7.82 4.66 7.34
N SER A 176 -7.11 3.77 7.99
CA SER A 176 -6.75 3.94 9.40
C SER A 176 -5.29 3.58 9.66
N VAL A 177 -4.64 4.38 10.52
CA VAL A 177 -3.28 4.10 10.99
C VAL A 177 -3.19 4.32 12.50
N ASP A 178 -2.41 3.50 13.19
CA ASP A 178 -2.18 3.72 14.62
C ASP A 178 -1.08 4.78 14.83
N ASN A 179 0.07 4.62 14.19
CA ASN A 179 1.24 5.51 14.32
C ASN A 179 1.75 5.87 12.92
N GLY A 180 1.44 7.05 12.45
CA GLY A 180 1.80 7.58 11.15
C GLY A 180 0.77 8.52 10.59
N SER A 181 1.08 9.12 9.46
CA SER A 181 0.25 10.11 8.80
C SER A 181 -0.49 9.52 7.60
N ILE A 182 -1.63 10.14 7.26
CA ILE A 182 -2.40 9.76 6.09
C ILE A 182 -2.49 10.95 5.15
N LYS A 183 -2.11 10.73 3.89
CA LYS A 183 -2.26 11.69 2.82
C LYS A 183 -3.13 11.11 1.71
N ALA A 184 -4.24 11.78 1.38
CA ALA A 184 -5.16 11.33 0.34
C ALA A 184 -5.47 12.44 -0.66
N SER A 185 -5.36 12.15 -1.95
CA SER A 185 -5.77 13.00 -3.06
C SER A 185 -6.95 12.35 -3.80
N LEU A 186 -8.11 13.00 -3.76
CA LEU A 186 -9.40 12.41 -4.12
C LEU A 186 -10.02 13.14 -5.31
N TYR A 187 -10.28 12.40 -6.38
CA TYR A 187 -10.88 12.90 -7.61
C TYR A 187 -12.31 12.39 -7.76
N ASP A 188 -13.15 13.15 -8.43
CA ASP A 188 -14.51 12.77 -8.85
C ASP A 188 -15.34 12.10 -7.73
N LEU A 189 -15.35 12.74 -6.54
CA LEU A 189 -16.20 12.27 -5.44
C LEU A 189 -17.68 12.41 -5.82
N ARG A 190 -18.39 11.30 -5.77
CA ARG A 190 -19.83 11.23 -6.02
C ARG A 190 -20.59 11.43 -4.71
N ASN A 191 -21.85 11.80 -4.82
CA ASN A 191 -22.69 12.09 -3.64
C ASN A 191 -22.84 10.89 -2.70
N GLU A 192 -22.74 9.67 -3.22
CA GLU A 192 -22.82 8.42 -2.45
C GLU A 192 -21.50 7.95 -1.85
N ASP A 193 -20.39 8.61 -2.17
CA ASP A 193 -19.07 8.19 -1.68
C ASP A 193 -18.88 8.57 -0.20
N GLU A 194 -18.29 7.65 0.56
CA GLU A 194 -17.99 7.81 1.97
C GLU A 194 -16.49 7.71 2.21
N LEU A 195 -15.94 8.74 2.86
CA LEU A 195 -14.56 8.79 3.27
C LEU A 195 -14.45 8.76 4.78
N THR A 196 -13.77 7.77 5.32
CA THR A 196 -13.43 7.67 6.74
C THR A 196 -11.94 7.52 6.89
N ILE A 197 -11.27 8.58 7.35
CA ILE A 197 -9.82 8.61 7.51
C ILE A 197 -9.48 8.88 8.97
N SER A 198 -8.67 8.02 9.57
CA SER A 198 -8.34 8.14 10.99
C SER A 198 -6.91 7.77 11.32
N THR A 199 -6.30 8.51 12.25
CA THR A 199 -5.01 8.14 12.87
C THR A 199 -5.07 8.35 14.39
N LYS A 200 -4.25 7.61 15.12
CA LYS A 200 -4.08 7.87 16.56
C LYS A 200 -2.94 8.86 16.81
N GLN A 201 -1.84 8.75 16.05
CA GLN A 201 -0.65 9.61 16.17
C GLN A 201 -0.13 9.94 14.77
N GLY A 202 -0.35 11.16 14.33
CA GLY A 202 0.07 11.65 13.02
C GLY A 202 -0.94 12.60 12.41
N ASP A 203 -0.56 13.19 11.30
CA ASP A 203 -1.35 14.18 10.59
C ASP A 203 -2.23 13.53 9.51
N ILE A 204 -3.35 14.18 9.20
CA ILE A 204 -4.21 13.83 8.08
C ILE A 204 -4.19 14.99 7.09
N ILE A 205 -3.85 14.71 5.83
CA ILE A 205 -3.87 15.70 4.75
C ILE A 205 -4.76 15.16 3.64
N VAL A 206 -5.85 15.88 3.35
CA VAL A 206 -6.78 15.50 2.29
C VAL A 206 -6.82 16.60 1.24
N TYR A 207 -6.61 16.21 -0.01
CA TYR A 207 -6.75 17.09 -1.18
C TYR A 207 -8.06 16.78 -1.89
N LEU A 208 -8.89 17.80 -2.08
CA LEU A 208 -10.19 17.73 -2.73
C LEU A 208 -10.23 18.67 -3.93
N GLN A 209 -11.05 18.34 -4.92
CA GLN A 209 -11.29 19.23 -6.05
C GLN A 209 -11.92 20.56 -5.57
N PRO A 210 -11.57 21.69 -6.20
CA PRO A 210 -12.10 23.01 -5.79
C PRO A 210 -13.64 23.10 -5.80
N GLU A 211 -14.30 22.35 -6.68
CA GLU A 211 -15.76 22.36 -6.87
C GLU A 211 -16.46 21.14 -6.24
N VAL A 212 -15.85 20.54 -5.22
CA VAL A 212 -16.42 19.36 -4.55
C VAL A 212 -17.72 19.71 -3.81
N ASN A 213 -18.68 18.79 -3.86
CA ASN A 213 -19.86 18.82 -3.00
C ASN A 213 -19.70 17.76 -1.91
N CYS A 214 -19.58 18.18 -0.66
CA CYS A 214 -19.39 17.23 0.42
C CYS A 214 -19.78 17.79 1.79
N ARG A 215 -20.11 16.88 2.68
CA ARG A 215 -20.24 17.14 4.12
C ARG A 215 -18.97 16.66 4.82
N ILE A 216 -18.34 17.55 5.58
CA ILE A 216 -17.10 17.24 6.30
C ILE A 216 -17.35 17.30 7.81
N GLU A 217 -16.96 16.22 8.49
CA GLU A 217 -16.82 16.15 9.93
C GLU A 217 -15.34 15.85 10.25
N ALA A 218 -14.66 16.77 10.92
CA ALA A 218 -13.26 16.61 11.29
C ALA A 218 -13.06 16.83 12.79
N SER A 219 -12.22 16.02 13.43
CA SER A 219 -11.91 16.12 14.86
C SER A 219 -10.44 15.84 15.14
N SER A 220 -9.79 16.76 15.86
CA SER A 220 -8.38 16.65 16.32
C SER A 220 -8.27 17.22 17.74
N PRO A 221 -8.56 16.43 18.80
CA PRO A 221 -8.55 16.91 20.19
C PRO A 221 -7.23 17.50 20.67
N ASP A 222 -6.09 16.96 20.18
CA ASP A 222 -4.73 17.40 20.55
C ASP A 222 -3.96 17.97 19.35
N GLY A 223 -4.67 18.74 18.49
CA GLY A 223 -4.09 19.42 17.33
C GLY A 223 -5.05 20.41 16.69
N ASP A 224 -4.66 20.94 15.55
CA ASP A 224 -5.40 21.97 14.82
C ASP A 224 -5.97 21.43 13.50
N ILE A 225 -7.13 21.98 13.09
CA ILE A 225 -7.73 21.67 11.79
C ILE A 225 -7.67 22.91 10.92
N PHE A 226 -7.09 22.75 9.72
CA PHE A 226 -6.95 23.78 8.70
C PHE A 226 -7.76 23.39 7.47
N CYS A 227 -8.59 24.32 6.99
CA CYS A 227 -9.41 24.10 5.78
C CYS A 227 -9.23 25.27 4.82
N GLU A 228 -8.85 24.98 3.57
CA GLU A 228 -8.66 25.99 2.52
C GLU A 228 -9.97 26.39 1.82
N PHE A 229 -11.06 25.67 2.10
CA PHE A 229 -12.37 26.02 1.58
C PHE A 229 -13.02 27.14 2.43
N ASP A 230 -13.89 27.90 1.80
CA ASP A 230 -14.67 28.94 2.50
C ASP A 230 -15.69 28.28 3.40
N ILE A 231 -15.40 28.25 4.71
CA ILE A 231 -16.26 27.69 5.76
C ILE A 231 -16.61 28.76 6.80
N GLU A 232 -17.75 28.61 7.43
CA GLU A 232 -18.08 29.42 8.62
C GLU A 232 -17.13 29.07 9.77
N ASN A 233 -16.38 30.02 10.28
CA ASN A 233 -15.31 29.86 11.30
C ASN A 233 -13.98 29.27 10.79
N PRO A 234 -13.19 30.03 10.03
CA PRO A 234 -11.92 29.58 9.46
C PRO A 234 -10.73 29.57 10.45
N MET A 235 -10.95 29.74 11.74
CA MET A 235 -9.90 29.72 12.75
C MET A 235 -9.45 28.29 13.04
N PRO A 236 -8.16 28.08 13.41
CA PRO A 236 -7.70 26.80 13.94
C PRO A 236 -8.65 26.32 15.03
N THR A 237 -9.15 25.09 14.90
CA THR A 237 -10.13 24.51 15.80
C THR A 237 -9.88 23.01 15.93
N ASP A 238 -10.30 22.45 17.04
CA ASP A 238 -10.23 21.00 17.28
C ASP A 238 -11.39 20.21 16.62
N LYS A 239 -12.42 20.93 16.11
CA LYS A 239 -13.57 20.31 15.43
C LYS A 239 -14.14 21.18 14.32
N ILE A 240 -14.47 20.55 13.23
CA ILE A 240 -15.20 21.14 12.09
C ILE A 240 -16.38 20.24 11.75
N SER A 241 -17.55 20.84 11.55
CA SER A 241 -18.71 20.20 10.91
C SER A 241 -19.27 21.20 9.90
N THR A 242 -19.13 20.94 8.61
CA THR A 242 -19.45 21.89 7.55
C THR A 242 -19.90 21.18 6.28
N VAL A 243 -20.56 21.95 5.40
CA VAL A 243 -20.89 21.50 4.03
C VAL A 243 -20.16 22.42 3.06
N ILE A 244 -19.46 21.83 2.09
CA ILE A 244 -18.80 22.52 1.01
C ILE A 244 -19.66 22.33 -0.25
N GLY A 245 -20.00 23.41 -0.92
CA GLY A 245 -20.91 23.36 -2.07
C GLY A 245 -22.33 22.97 -1.68
N GLU A 246 -22.85 21.93 -2.31
CA GLU A 246 -24.12 21.30 -1.95
C GLU A 246 -23.90 20.05 -1.08
N ASP A 247 -24.95 19.47 -0.51
CA ASP A 247 -24.85 18.19 0.20
C ASP A 247 -24.46 17.07 -0.79
N GLY A 248 -23.38 16.34 -0.47
CA GLY A 248 -22.79 15.35 -1.37
C GLY A 248 -22.06 14.26 -0.57
N ALA A 249 -20.84 13.92 -0.99
CA ALA A 249 -20.01 12.91 -0.36
C ALA A 249 -19.86 13.16 1.15
N SER A 250 -19.81 12.09 1.94
CA SER A 250 -19.59 12.17 3.39
C SER A 250 -18.11 11.98 3.72
N ILE A 251 -17.50 12.94 4.42
CA ILE A 251 -16.08 12.91 4.78
C ILE A 251 -15.93 13.01 6.29
N SER A 252 -15.39 11.96 6.90
CA SER A 252 -15.07 11.89 8.33
C SER A 252 -13.56 11.78 8.55
N LEU A 253 -12.96 12.78 9.19
CA LEU A 253 -11.52 12.83 9.45
C LEU A 253 -11.28 12.88 10.97
N THR A 254 -10.46 11.99 11.50
CA THR A 254 -10.20 11.94 12.95
C THR A 254 -8.73 11.65 13.22
N THR A 255 -8.05 12.52 13.95
CA THR A 255 -6.76 12.21 14.57
C THR A 255 -6.86 12.45 16.09
N LEU A 256 -6.16 11.66 16.90
CA LEU A 256 -6.09 11.94 18.34
C LEU A 256 -4.96 12.92 18.63
N ASN A 257 -3.79 12.72 18.04
CA ASN A 257 -2.60 13.55 18.19
C ASN A 257 -2.02 13.89 16.83
N GLY A 258 -2.25 15.10 16.33
CA GLY A 258 -1.79 15.58 15.03
C GLY A 258 -2.74 16.60 14.45
N ASN A 259 -2.42 17.12 13.28
CA ASN A 259 -3.22 18.12 12.60
C ASN A 259 -4.03 17.50 11.46
N ILE A 260 -5.12 18.19 11.10
CA ILE A 260 -5.90 17.86 9.91
C ILE A 260 -5.82 19.04 8.94
N GLU A 261 -5.41 18.76 7.72
CA GLU A 261 -5.35 19.74 6.64
C GLU A 261 -6.27 19.31 5.50
N ILE A 262 -7.24 20.16 5.18
CA ILE A 262 -8.17 19.97 4.06
C ILE A 262 -7.82 21.02 2.99
N LYS A 263 -7.26 20.55 1.88
CA LYS A 263 -6.65 21.38 0.84
C LYS A 263 -7.39 21.30 -0.48
N LYS A 264 -7.30 22.35 -1.26
CA LYS A 264 -7.73 22.36 -2.65
C LYS A 264 -6.63 21.75 -3.53
N MET A 265 -7.03 20.95 -4.49
CA MET A 265 -6.14 20.54 -5.57
C MET A 265 -5.80 21.74 -6.43
N GLU A 266 -4.54 21.83 -6.91
CA GLU A 266 -4.08 22.84 -7.86
C GLU A 266 -4.50 22.49 -9.30
#